data_508c38ba0c33a265419fbddb509d6cee
#
_entry.id   508c38ba0c33a265419fbddb509d6cee
#
_cell.length_a   1.000
_cell.length_b   1.000
_cell.length_c   1.000
_cell.angle_alpha   90.00
_cell.angle_beta   90.00
_cell.angle_gamma   90.00
#
_symmetry.space_group_name_H-M   'P 1'
#
loop_
_entity.id
_entity.type
_entity.pdbx_description
1 polymer ?
#
loop_
_entity_poly.entity_id
_entity_poly.type
_entity_poly.pdbx_seq_one_letter_code
_entity_poly.pdbx_strand_id
1 'polypeptide(L)'
;MISRVTISTIYNCTLERAFKTPILCDVSKVHTGFGIMPKVTHCTEDENWGKPGFSKKVYAAKSLTQKGGFASVDHVIERVENKYWKFQVNEFQAWMLGFHKFEAEWETTEIEPNKILIRYSYALHSNQPLFYPLNWLFAKTFWKTYMKRVLENVRQMAYNNELYLYD
;
A
#
# COMPACT_ATOMS: atom_id res chain seq x y z
N MET A 1 -1.52 -19.79 4.10
CA MET A 1 -0.66 -19.32 5.22
C MET A 1 -0.54 -17.82 5.15
N ILE A 2 -0.36 -17.13 6.28
CA ILE A 2 -0.38 -15.65 6.34
C ILE A 2 0.87 -15.15 7.07
N SER A 3 1.65 -14.31 6.41
CA SER A 3 2.77 -13.58 7.01
C SER A 3 2.33 -12.14 7.30
N ARG A 4 2.30 -11.75 8.58
CA ARG A 4 1.86 -10.41 9.00
C ARG A 4 3.03 -9.52 9.35
N VAL A 5 2.94 -8.25 8.96
CA VAL A 5 3.89 -7.20 9.31
C VAL A 5 3.15 -5.90 9.61
N THR A 6 3.55 -5.23 10.67
CA THR A 6 2.99 -3.93 11.08
C THR A 6 4.14 -2.98 11.37
N ILE A 7 3.99 -1.74 10.96
CA ILE A 7 4.88 -0.63 11.33
C ILE A 7 4.03 0.56 11.74
N SER A 8 4.61 1.45 12.56
CA SER A 8 3.96 2.67 12.99
C SER A 8 4.92 3.85 12.86
N THR A 9 4.36 5.02 12.62
CA THR A 9 5.09 6.29 12.57
C THR A 9 4.17 7.44 12.97
N ILE A 10 4.74 8.63 13.17
CA ILE A 10 3.97 9.84 13.45
C ILE A 10 4.13 10.81 12.29
N TYR A 11 2.99 11.36 11.83
CA TYR A 11 2.95 12.47 10.88
C TYR A 11 2.53 13.76 11.59
N ASN A 12 3.23 14.85 11.30
CA ASN A 12 2.90 16.19 11.77
C ASN A 12 2.12 16.92 10.67
N CYS A 13 0.85 16.56 10.50
CA CYS A 13 -0.07 17.14 9.54
C CYS A 13 -1.51 16.97 10.03
N THR A 14 -2.49 17.48 9.28
CA THR A 14 -3.89 17.28 9.62
C THR A 14 -4.29 15.82 9.52
N LEU A 15 -5.31 15.42 10.31
CA LEU A 15 -5.84 14.06 10.28
C LEU A 15 -6.34 13.67 8.88
N GLU A 16 -7.00 14.60 8.19
CA GLU A 16 -7.45 14.40 6.81
C GLU A 16 -6.29 14.07 5.88
N ARG A 17 -5.18 14.83 5.95
CA ARG A 17 -3.99 14.58 5.13
C ARG A 17 -3.37 13.22 5.42
N ALA A 18 -3.19 12.90 6.69
CA ALA A 18 -2.66 11.60 7.10
C ALA A 18 -3.53 10.43 6.63
N PHE A 19 -4.84 10.62 6.57
CA PHE A 19 -5.82 9.61 6.16
C PHE A 19 -5.95 9.47 4.64
N LYS A 20 -6.12 10.59 3.91
CA LYS A 20 -6.44 10.58 2.47
C LYS A 20 -5.23 10.40 1.56
N THR A 21 -4.08 10.96 1.92
CA THR A 21 -2.88 10.98 1.05
C THR A 21 -2.48 9.60 0.51
N PRO A 22 -2.41 8.52 1.28
CA PRO A 22 -1.92 7.23 0.77
C PRO A 22 -2.77 6.64 -0.35
N ILE A 23 -4.01 7.08 -0.50
CA ILE A 23 -5.01 6.42 -1.34
C ILE A 23 -5.56 7.32 -2.42
N LEU A 24 -5.79 8.59 -2.10
CA LEU A 24 -6.44 9.53 -3.01
C LEU A 24 -5.46 10.37 -3.82
N CYS A 25 -4.17 10.38 -3.46
CA CYS A 25 -3.13 10.99 -4.28
C CYS A 25 -2.59 10.05 -5.34
N ASP A 26 -1.67 10.55 -6.15
CA ASP A 26 -1.00 9.78 -7.21
C ASP A 26 -0.19 8.62 -6.61
N VAL A 27 -0.66 7.40 -6.84
CA VAL A 27 -0.04 6.18 -6.31
C VAL A 27 1.35 5.91 -6.90
N SER A 28 1.68 6.46 -8.07
CA SER A 28 3.02 6.34 -8.64
C SER A 28 4.08 7.05 -7.80
N LYS A 29 3.68 8.07 -7.05
CA LYS A 29 4.53 8.76 -6.07
C LYS A 29 4.63 8.02 -4.74
N VAL A 30 3.64 7.20 -4.40
CA VAL A 30 3.65 6.32 -3.22
C VAL A 30 4.58 5.13 -3.43
N HIS A 31 4.44 4.43 -4.56
CA HIS A 31 5.16 3.21 -4.90
C HIS A 31 6.25 3.46 -5.95
N THR A 32 7.34 4.07 -5.51
CA THR A 32 8.47 4.49 -6.38
C THR A 32 9.46 3.37 -6.74
N GLY A 33 9.16 2.13 -6.33
CA GLY A 33 10.03 0.97 -6.50
C GLY A 33 11.05 0.80 -5.36
N PHE A 34 11.43 -0.45 -5.12
CA PHE A 34 12.44 -0.80 -4.11
C PHE A 34 12.98 -2.21 -4.38
N GLY A 35 14.29 -2.34 -4.63
CA GLY A 35 14.91 -3.64 -4.90
C GLY A 35 14.23 -4.37 -6.07
N ILE A 36 13.64 -5.52 -5.80
CA ILE A 36 12.90 -6.31 -6.79
C ILE A 36 11.47 -5.79 -7.06
N MET A 37 10.95 -4.91 -6.18
CA MET A 37 9.62 -4.30 -6.37
C MET A 37 9.70 -3.20 -7.41
N PRO A 38 8.97 -3.32 -8.53
CA PRO A 38 8.95 -2.28 -9.56
C PRO A 38 8.25 -1.03 -9.05
N LYS A 39 8.58 0.12 -9.65
CA LYS A 39 7.78 1.33 -9.44
C LYS A 39 6.44 1.20 -10.15
N VAL A 40 5.40 1.73 -9.54
CA VAL A 40 4.11 1.93 -10.19
C VAL A 40 4.26 3.07 -11.20
N THR A 41 3.76 2.87 -12.42
CA THR A 41 3.80 3.88 -13.49
C THR A 41 2.51 4.68 -13.54
N HIS A 42 1.39 4.02 -13.44
CA HIS A 42 0.03 4.62 -13.41
C HIS A 42 -0.98 3.59 -12.92
N CYS A 43 -2.20 4.05 -12.67
CA CYS A 43 -3.36 3.18 -12.45
C CYS A 43 -4.43 3.49 -13.49
N THR A 44 -5.36 2.55 -13.72
CA THR A 44 -6.59 2.90 -14.42
C THR A 44 -7.40 3.82 -13.55
N GLU A 45 -7.94 4.87 -14.15
CA GLU A 45 -8.84 5.77 -13.44
C GLU A 45 -10.19 5.10 -13.25
N ASP A 46 -10.55 4.93 -11.99
CA ASP A 46 -11.92 4.59 -11.57
C ASP A 46 -12.46 5.85 -10.86
N GLU A 47 -13.46 6.50 -11.40
CA GLU A 47 -14.06 7.73 -10.84
C GLU A 47 -14.53 7.54 -9.38
N ASN A 48 -14.79 6.30 -8.98
CA ASN A 48 -15.20 5.95 -7.63
C ASN A 48 -14.10 5.32 -6.79
N TRP A 49 -12.84 5.37 -7.24
CA TRP A 49 -11.73 4.89 -6.43
C TRP A 49 -11.71 5.55 -5.05
N GLY A 50 -11.43 4.79 -4.03
CA GLY A 50 -11.46 5.24 -2.64
C GLY A 50 -12.77 4.92 -1.92
N LYS A 51 -13.82 4.51 -2.63
CA LYS A 51 -15.08 4.04 -2.01
C LYS A 51 -15.05 2.52 -1.85
N PRO A 52 -15.60 1.96 -0.76
CA PRO A 52 -15.70 0.51 -0.58
C PRO A 52 -16.43 -0.17 -1.74
N GLY A 53 -15.90 -1.33 -2.18
CA GLY A 53 -16.43 -2.08 -3.31
C GLY A 53 -15.85 -1.69 -4.68
N PHE A 54 -15.09 -0.60 -4.78
CA PHE A 54 -14.44 -0.19 -6.03
C PHE A 54 -13.00 -0.69 -6.10
N SER A 55 -12.50 -0.79 -7.33
CA SER A 55 -11.16 -1.31 -7.62
C SER A 55 -10.46 -0.49 -8.68
N LYS A 56 -9.14 -0.63 -8.74
CA LYS A 56 -8.32 -0.09 -9.83
C LYS A 56 -7.29 -1.11 -10.27
N LYS A 57 -6.91 -1.06 -11.55
CA LYS A 57 -5.78 -1.81 -12.08
C LYS A 57 -4.50 -0.99 -11.90
N VAL A 58 -3.47 -1.64 -11.42
CA VAL A 58 -2.14 -1.04 -11.20
C VAL A 58 -1.21 -1.49 -12.29
N TYR A 59 -0.46 -0.55 -12.84
CA TYR A 59 0.56 -0.78 -13.87
C TYR A 59 1.93 -0.43 -13.32
N ALA A 60 2.92 -1.27 -13.61
CA ALA A 60 4.27 -1.12 -13.09
C ALA A 60 5.32 -1.13 -14.20
N ALA A 61 6.47 -0.56 -13.91
CA ALA A 61 7.62 -0.60 -14.80
C ALA A 61 8.22 -2.02 -14.87
N LYS A 62 9.01 -2.28 -15.90
CA LYS A 62 9.80 -3.52 -16.00
C LYS A 62 10.76 -3.62 -14.80
N SER A 63 10.89 -4.83 -14.26
CA SER A 63 11.83 -5.19 -13.21
C SER A 63 12.42 -6.59 -13.44
N LEU A 64 13.22 -7.08 -12.51
CA LEU A 64 13.74 -8.46 -12.56
C LEU A 64 12.62 -9.51 -12.42
N THR A 65 11.51 -9.14 -11.74
CA THR A 65 10.40 -10.06 -11.46
C THR A 65 9.18 -9.86 -12.35
N GLN A 66 9.17 -8.80 -13.18
CA GLN A 66 8.01 -8.44 -14.00
C GLN A 66 8.42 -7.81 -15.33
N LYS A 67 7.71 -8.15 -16.41
CA LYS A 67 7.95 -7.62 -17.77
C LYS A 67 7.57 -6.15 -17.94
N GLY A 68 6.83 -5.57 -17.00
CA GLY A 68 6.20 -4.26 -17.09
C GLY A 68 4.78 -4.35 -17.66
N GLY A 69 3.98 -3.29 -17.47
CA GLY A 69 2.57 -3.25 -17.82
C GLY A 69 1.67 -3.59 -16.62
N PHE A 70 0.54 -4.27 -16.87
CA PHE A 70 -0.40 -4.67 -15.80
C PHE A 70 0.30 -5.48 -14.71
N ALA A 71 0.10 -5.09 -13.46
CA ALA A 71 0.77 -5.66 -12.29
C ALA A 71 -0.17 -6.34 -11.30
N SER A 72 -1.27 -5.69 -10.94
CA SER A 72 -2.23 -6.16 -9.94
C SER A 72 -3.54 -5.39 -10.02
N VAL A 73 -4.53 -5.86 -9.24
CA VAL A 73 -5.77 -5.13 -8.96
C VAL A 73 -5.83 -4.82 -7.49
N ASP A 74 -6.10 -3.55 -7.17
CA ASP A 74 -6.36 -3.08 -5.82
C ASP A 74 -7.87 -2.91 -5.62
N HIS A 75 -8.38 -3.40 -4.49
CA HIS A 75 -9.79 -3.27 -4.10
C HIS A 75 -9.89 -2.55 -2.76
N VAL A 76 -10.77 -1.55 -2.67
CA VAL A 76 -11.14 -0.95 -1.38
C VAL A 76 -12.17 -1.85 -0.70
N ILE A 77 -11.82 -2.43 0.43
CA ILE A 77 -12.69 -3.31 1.19
C ILE A 77 -13.50 -2.52 2.22
N GLU A 78 -12.83 -1.61 2.91
CA GLU A 78 -13.43 -0.81 3.97
C GLU A 78 -12.79 0.57 4.04
N ARG A 79 -13.61 1.58 4.33
CA ARG A 79 -13.19 2.95 4.62
C ARG A 79 -14.02 3.50 5.76
N VAL A 80 -13.37 3.91 6.83
CA VAL A 80 -13.96 4.69 7.93
C VAL A 80 -13.25 6.03 7.95
N GLU A 81 -13.96 7.08 7.57
CA GLU A 81 -13.38 8.42 7.34
C GLU A 81 -12.54 8.88 8.53
N ASN A 82 -11.32 9.34 8.23
CA ASN A 82 -10.32 9.80 9.18
C ASN A 82 -9.88 8.78 10.24
N LYS A 83 -10.14 7.48 10.01
CA LYS A 83 -9.77 6.42 10.95
C LYS A 83 -9.08 5.24 10.32
N TYR A 84 -9.66 4.70 9.26
CA TYR A 84 -9.28 3.37 8.80
C TYR A 84 -9.50 3.15 7.30
N TRP A 85 -8.52 2.50 6.67
CA TRP A 85 -8.64 1.93 5.35
C TRP A 85 -8.25 0.47 5.36
N LYS A 86 -8.97 -0.34 4.60
CA LYS A 86 -8.60 -1.71 4.27
C LYS A 86 -8.67 -1.93 2.76
N PHE A 87 -7.57 -2.44 2.22
CA PHE A 87 -7.51 -2.84 0.81
C PHE A 87 -7.13 -4.29 0.67
N GLN A 88 -7.48 -4.83 -0.47
CA GLN A 88 -6.99 -6.10 -0.96
C GLN A 88 -6.29 -5.87 -2.29
N VAL A 89 -5.11 -6.47 -2.43
CA VAL A 89 -4.35 -6.50 -3.69
C VAL A 89 -4.28 -7.95 -4.15
N ASN A 90 -4.66 -8.21 -5.38
CA ASN A 90 -4.65 -9.54 -5.99
C ASN A 90 -4.30 -9.49 -7.48
N GLU A 91 -4.50 -10.61 -8.19
CA GLU A 91 -4.20 -10.75 -9.62
C GLU A 91 -2.74 -10.39 -9.97
N PHE A 92 -1.79 -10.72 -9.09
CA PHE A 92 -0.38 -10.45 -9.32
C PHE A 92 0.13 -11.12 -10.59
N GLN A 93 0.77 -10.34 -11.47
CA GLN A 93 1.41 -10.83 -12.68
C GLN A 93 2.86 -11.29 -12.43
N ALA A 94 3.47 -10.85 -11.35
CA ALA A 94 4.80 -11.28 -10.96
C ALA A 94 4.74 -12.52 -10.08
N TRP A 95 5.71 -13.44 -10.26
CA TRP A 95 5.90 -14.51 -9.29
C TRP A 95 6.42 -13.92 -7.97
N MET A 96 5.72 -14.14 -6.88
CA MET A 96 5.99 -13.55 -5.58
C MET A 96 6.01 -14.62 -4.47
N LEU A 97 6.90 -15.62 -4.56
CA LEU A 97 7.06 -16.67 -3.54
C LEU A 97 5.74 -17.40 -3.20
N GLY A 98 4.85 -17.55 -4.18
CA GLY A 98 3.54 -18.17 -3.98
C GLY A 98 2.51 -17.29 -3.27
N PHE A 99 2.78 -16.01 -3.08
CA PHE A 99 1.76 -15.06 -2.64
C PHE A 99 0.70 -14.87 -3.73
N HIS A 100 -0.55 -14.87 -3.33
CA HIS A 100 -1.70 -14.70 -4.24
C HIS A 100 -2.60 -13.53 -3.86
N LYS A 101 -2.49 -13.04 -2.61
CA LYS A 101 -3.29 -11.92 -2.10
C LYS A 101 -2.52 -11.18 -1.01
N PHE A 102 -2.59 -9.86 -1.02
CA PHE A 102 -2.19 -9.01 0.10
C PHE A 102 -3.41 -8.29 0.66
N GLU A 103 -3.49 -8.16 1.95
CA GLU A 103 -4.42 -7.25 2.63
C GLU A 103 -3.59 -6.17 3.31
N ALA A 104 -3.92 -4.91 3.04
CA ALA A 104 -3.28 -3.76 3.64
C ALA A 104 -4.29 -3.01 4.50
N GLU A 105 -3.85 -2.56 5.67
CA GLU A 105 -4.63 -1.78 6.60
C GLU A 105 -3.85 -0.52 6.99
N TRP A 106 -4.53 0.62 6.96
CA TRP A 106 -4.00 1.92 7.33
C TRP A 106 -4.90 2.54 8.37
N GLU A 107 -4.38 2.71 9.58
CA GLU A 107 -5.10 3.30 10.70
C GLU A 107 -4.49 4.65 11.05
N THR A 108 -5.34 5.63 11.33
CA THR A 108 -4.95 6.96 11.78
C THR A 108 -5.55 7.27 13.14
N THR A 109 -4.74 7.77 14.06
CA THR A 109 -5.18 8.22 15.39
C THR A 109 -4.53 9.57 15.71
N GLU A 110 -5.32 10.60 15.91
CA GLU A 110 -4.81 11.88 16.37
C GLU A 110 -4.46 11.80 17.86
N ILE A 111 -3.18 11.95 18.18
CA ILE A 111 -2.67 11.88 19.56
C ILE A 111 -2.51 13.28 20.18
N GLU A 112 -2.28 14.27 19.36
CA GLU A 112 -2.25 15.70 19.68
C GLU A 112 -2.70 16.48 18.43
N PRO A 113 -3.11 17.73 18.51
CA PRO A 113 -3.46 18.53 17.34
C PRO A 113 -2.39 18.49 16.25
N ASN A 114 -2.75 18.06 15.04
CA ASN A 114 -1.84 17.88 13.90
C ASN A 114 -0.69 16.88 14.14
N LYS A 115 -0.82 15.98 15.10
CA LYS A 115 0.13 14.91 15.37
C LYS A 115 -0.56 13.56 15.31
N ILE A 116 -0.38 12.87 14.21
CA ILE A 116 -1.16 11.70 13.83
C ILE A 116 -0.30 10.45 13.93
N LEU A 117 -0.70 9.51 14.76
CA LEU A 117 -0.13 8.17 14.77
C LEU A 117 -0.71 7.39 13.59
N ILE A 118 0.18 6.91 12.72
CA ILE A 118 -0.12 5.99 11.63
C ILE A 118 0.26 4.58 12.03
N ARG A 119 -0.66 3.64 11.85
CA ARG A 119 -0.38 2.21 11.94
C ARG A 119 -0.67 1.58 10.58
N TYR A 120 0.38 1.05 9.97
CA TYR A 120 0.33 0.44 8.63
C TYR A 120 0.64 -1.05 8.73
N SER A 121 -0.29 -1.88 8.31
CA SER A 121 -0.21 -3.34 8.43
C SER A 121 -0.41 -4.02 7.09
N TYR A 122 0.26 -5.15 6.90
CA TYR A 122 0.04 -6.06 5.79
C TYR A 122 -0.14 -7.49 6.28
N ALA A 123 -1.06 -8.19 5.65
CA ALA A 123 -1.19 -9.64 5.69
C ALA A 123 -0.92 -10.21 4.30
N LEU A 124 0.20 -10.91 4.16
CA LEU A 124 0.63 -11.52 2.90
C LEU A 124 0.18 -12.98 2.89
N HIS A 125 -0.74 -13.32 2.00
CA HIS A 125 -1.37 -14.64 1.90
C HIS A 125 -0.67 -15.51 0.86
N SER A 126 -0.24 -16.70 1.24
CA SER A 126 0.40 -17.69 0.38
C SER A 126 -0.28 -19.05 0.46
N ASN A 127 -0.40 -19.72 -0.69
CA ASN A 127 -0.93 -21.09 -0.82
C ASN A 127 0.18 -22.15 -0.79
N GLN A 128 1.46 -21.76 -0.69
CA GLN A 128 2.61 -22.64 -0.80
C GLN A 128 3.25 -22.89 0.57
N PRO A 129 2.89 -23.97 1.29
CA PRO A 129 3.44 -24.25 2.62
C PRO A 129 4.97 -24.38 2.65
N LEU A 130 5.55 -24.94 1.59
CA LEU A 130 6.99 -25.16 1.48
C LEU A 130 7.77 -23.82 1.50
N PHE A 131 7.18 -22.74 1.01
CA PHE A 131 7.82 -21.42 0.99
C PHE A 131 7.55 -20.60 2.26
N TYR A 132 6.86 -21.15 3.26
CA TYR A 132 6.48 -20.35 4.44
C TYR A 132 7.66 -19.73 5.20
N PRO A 133 8.78 -20.42 5.46
CA PRO A 133 9.93 -19.79 6.10
C PRO A 133 10.49 -18.61 5.30
N LEU A 134 10.54 -18.75 3.96
CA LEU A 134 10.98 -17.69 3.05
C LEU A 134 9.95 -16.53 3.02
N ASN A 135 8.66 -16.86 3.00
CA ASN A 135 7.58 -15.87 3.03
C ASN A 135 7.60 -15.05 4.33
N TRP A 136 7.83 -15.72 5.45
CA TRP A 136 7.96 -15.06 6.74
C TRP A 136 9.18 -14.14 6.78
N LEU A 137 10.35 -14.63 6.33
CA LEU A 137 11.58 -13.85 6.26
C LEU A 137 11.40 -12.65 5.32
N PHE A 138 10.85 -12.86 4.13
CA PHE A 138 10.53 -11.80 3.17
C PHE A 138 9.65 -10.72 3.79
N ALA A 139 8.56 -11.10 4.49
CA ALA A 139 7.66 -10.16 5.14
C ALA A 139 8.38 -9.35 6.24
N LYS A 140 9.18 -10.02 7.07
CA LYS A 140 9.85 -9.38 8.23
C LYS A 140 11.05 -8.51 7.86
N THR A 141 11.67 -8.74 6.72
CA THR A 141 12.86 -8.01 6.26
C THR A 141 12.53 -7.09 5.08
N PHE A 142 12.40 -7.65 3.89
CA PHE A 142 12.23 -6.92 2.65
C PHE A 142 10.94 -6.09 2.65
N TRP A 143 9.79 -6.75 2.89
CA TRP A 143 8.49 -6.08 2.87
C TRP A 143 8.38 -4.99 3.93
N LYS A 144 8.87 -5.27 5.14
CA LYS A 144 8.93 -4.26 6.22
C LYS A 144 9.74 -3.03 5.82
N THR A 145 10.87 -3.21 5.15
CA THR A 145 11.71 -2.11 4.67
C THR A 145 11.01 -1.34 3.55
N TYR A 146 10.37 -2.05 2.63
CA TYR A 146 9.55 -1.44 1.58
C TYR A 146 8.40 -0.60 2.17
N MET A 147 7.67 -1.12 3.16
CA MET A 147 6.60 -0.37 3.85
C MET A 147 7.13 0.93 4.49
N LYS A 148 8.32 0.91 5.08
CA LYS A 148 8.95 2.14 5.64
C LYS A 148 9.19 3.19 4.55
N ARG A 149 9.61 2.77 3.35
CA ARG A 149 9.77 3.66 2.21
C ARG A 149 8.43 4.24 1.75
N VAL A 150 7.41 3.41 1.67
CA VAL A 150 6.03 3.85 1.36
C VAL A 150 5.56 4.89 2.38
N LEU A 151 5.73 4.64 3.68
CA LEU A 151 5.39 5.62 4.73
C LEU A 151 6.12 6.95 4.54
N GLU A 152 7.41 6.92 4.21
CA GLU A 152 8.19 8.14 3.97
C GLU A 152 7.67 8.91 2.74
N ASN A 153 7.40 8.21 1.63
CA ASN A 153 6.85 8.84 0.44
C ASN A 153 5.49 9.49 0.74
N VAL A 154 4.59 8.77 1.43
CA VAL A 154 3.28 9.32 1.83
C VAL A 154 3.43 10.52 2.77
N ARG A 155 4.38 10.48 3.71
CA ARG A 155 4.67 11.60 4.60
C ARG A 155 5.07 12.85 3.83
N GLN A 156 5.99 12.71 2.85
CA GLN A 156 6.42 13.83 2.00
C GLN A 156 5.25 14.40 1.20
N MET A 157 4.41 13.54 0.62
CA MET A 157 3.23 13.96 -0.12
C MET A 157 2.21 14.70 0.78
N ALA A 158 1.99 14.22 2.00
CA ALA A 158 1.11 14.87 2.96
C ALA A 158 1.64 16.25 3.36
N TYR A 159 2.96 16.38 3.60
CA TYR A 159 3.60 17.65 3.99
C TYR A 159 3.66 18.65 2.84
N ASN A 160 3.80 18.19 1.61
CA ASN A 160 3.80 19.01 0.39
C ASN A 160 2.38 19.35 -0.10
N ASN A 161 1.34 18.94 0.61
CA ASN A 161 -0.06 19.14 0.21
C ASN A 161 -0.36 18.67 -1.21
N GLU A 162 0.16 17.49 -1.59
CA GLU A 162 -0.13 16.89 -2.90
C GLU A 162 -1.63 16.82 -3.16
N LEU A 163 -2.01 17.07 -4.40
CA LEU A 163 -3.43 17.07 -4.80
C LEU A 163 -4.03 15.68 -4.71
N TYR A 164 -5.25 15.59 -4.21
CA TYR A 164 -6.05 14.38 -4.36
C TYR A 164 -6.51 14.25 -5.82
N LEU A 165 -6.34 13.06 -6.37
CA LEU A 165 -6.84 12.74 -7.73
C LEU A 165 -8.27 12.21 -7.70
N TYR A 166 -8.73 11.80 -6.52
CA TYR A 166 -10.05 11.19 -6.27
C TYR A 166 -10.68 11.83 -5.02
N ASP A 167 -12.01 11.66 -4.88
CA ASP A 167 -12.80 12.19 -3.76
C ASP A 167 -13.10 11.13 -2.67
#